data_189264a8c4d52d6316ab3d76d02eda85
#
_entry.id   189264a8c4d52d6316ab3d76d02eda85
#
_cell.length_a   1.000
_cell.length_b   1.000
_cell.length_c   1.000
_cell.angle_alpha   90.00
_cell.angle_beta   90.00
_cell.angle_gamma   90.00
#
_symmetry.space_group_name_H-M   'P 1'
#
loop_
_entity.id
_entity.type
_entity.pdbx_description
1 polymer ?
#
loop_
_entity_poly.entity_id
_entity_poly.type
_entity_poly.pdbx_seq_one_letter_code
_entity_poly.pdbx_strand_id
1 'polypeptide(L)'
;ATNNAAGEVDQEAVDAYRTADLLDPFGFSGWVGPEPHGAPLANSGFRRDPLIADRVVAWLEDRYSRRAAGDANALRPFLLVASFVNPHDIVLFPAWVRRGIPIKNQPELDPPSIPASPTDDEDLATKPAAQVAYRAAYPTGYGPAAAIARTYDKNAQKYRDLYYRLHAEVDGPIDRVRRAVTDGGSEHAVIVRTSDHGE
;
A
#
# COMPACT_ATOMS: atom_id res chain seq x y z
N ALA A 1 3.85 -10.04 -12.58
CA ALA A 1 4.47 -9.29 -11.47
C ALA A 1 5.65 -8.47 -12.00
N THR A 2 5.89 -7.31 -11.41
CA THR A 2 7.03 -6.45 -11.78
C THR A 2 8.27 -6.72 -10.93
N ASN A 3 8.24 -7.79 -10.15
CA ASN A 3 9.38 -8.29 -9.40
C ASN A 3 9.45 -9.81 -9.48
N ASN A 4 10.67 -10.33 -9.41
CA ASN A 4 10.94 -11.76 -9.36
C ASN A 4 10.70 -12.33 -7.94
N ALA A 5 10.92 -13.63 -7.77
CA ALA A 5 10.75 -14.31 -6.48
C ALA A 5 11.71 -13.82 -5.38
N ALA A 6 12.82 -13.19 -5.74
CA ALA A 6 13.76 -12.56 -4.81
C ALA A 6 13.31 -11.16 -4.37
N GLY A 7 12.28 -10.59 -5.02
CA GLY A 7 11.81 -9.23 -4.77
C GLY A 7 12.59 -8.15 -5.53
N GLU A 8 13.37 -8.55 -6.56
CA GLU A 8 14.09 -7.64 -7.44
C GLU A 8 13.21 -7.23 -8.63
N VAL A 9 13.45 -6.04 -9.19
CA VAL A 9 12.68 -5.55 -10.34
C VAL A 9 12.86 -6.46 -11.54
N ASP A 10 11.74 -6.88 -12.13
CA ASP A 10 11.67 -7.52 -13.45
C ASP A 10 11.36 -6.44 -14.48
N GLN A 11 12.40 -5.96 -15.17
CA GLN A 11 12.28 -4.86 -16.11
C GLN A 11 11.45 -5.24 -17.33
N GLU A 12 11.52 -6.47 -17.81
CA GLU A 12 10.73 -6.94 -18.95
C GLU A 12 9.23 -6.89 -18.62
N ALA A 13 8.84 -7.30 -17.41
CA ALA A 13 7.47 -7.20 -16.95
C ALA A 13 7.01 -5.73 -16.79
N VAL A 14 7.88 -4.84 -16.31
CA VAL A 14 7.57 -3.40 -16.25
C VAL A 14 7.31 -2.83 -17.63
N ASP A 15 8.16 -3.16 -18.60
CA ASP A 15 8.05 -2.66 -19.97
C ASP A 15 6.81 -3.25 -20.68
N ALA A 16 6.43 -4.49 -20.38
CA ALA A 16 5.19 -5.08 -20.86
C ALA A 16 3.95 -4.30 -20.39
N TYR A 17 3.89 -3.90 -19.11
CA TYR A 17 2.81 -3.04 -18.61
C TYR A 17 2.76 -1.69 -19.29
N ARG A 18 3.92 -1.03 -19.45
CA ARG A 18 4.02 0.27 -20.12
C ARG A 18 3.59 0.19 -21.58
N THR A 19 3.97 -0.89 -22.28
CA THR A 19 3.58 -1.11 -23.67
C THR A 19 2.10 -1.37 -23.82
N ALA A 20 1.52 -2.12 -22.88
CA ALA A 20 0.08 -2.43 -22.91
C ALA A 20 -0.81 -1.20 -22.64
N ASP A 21 -0.30 -0.25 -21.86
CA ASP A 21 -0.92 1.04 -21.47
C ASP A 21 -2.44 0.93 -21.20
N LEU A 22 -2.82 0.00 -20.37
CA LEU A 22 -4.21 -0.46 -20.18
C LEU A 22 -5.17 0.64 -19.69
N LEU A 23 -4.65 1.74 -19.16
CA LEU A 23 -5.47 2.85 -18.68
C LEU A 23 -5.54 4.04 -19.66
N ASP A 24 -4.90 3.94 -20.84
CA ASP A 24 -4.99 4.98 -21.87
C ASP A 24 -6.44 5.33 -22.25
N PRO A 25 -7.38 4.37 -22.43
CA PRO A 25 -8.78 4.67 -22.71
C PRO A 25 -9.49 5.50 -21.62
N PHE A 26 -8.92 5.55 -20.41
CA PHE A 26 -9.45 6.31 -19.27
C PHE A 26 -8.68 7.61 -19.04
N GLY A 27 -7.77 7.98 -19.94
CA GLY A 27 -6.99 9.20 -19.88
C GLY A 27 -5.76 9.15 -18.97
N PHE A 28 -5.33 7.96 -18.55
CA PHE A 28 -4.08 7.73 -17.81
C PHE A 28 -3.08 6.99 -18.70
N SER A 29 -1.80 7.33 -18.57
CA SER A 29 -0.72 6.65 -19.29
C SER A 29 0.40 6.23 -18.33
N GLY A 30 1.19 5.24 -18.76
CA GLY A 30 2.34 4.76 -18.02
C GLY A 30 1.99 3.93 -16.79
N TRP A 31 0.78 3.37 -16.74
CA TRP A 31 0.34 2.52 -15.63
C TRP A 31 1.14 1.21 -15.58
N VAL A 32 1.58 0.86 -14.38
CA VAL A 32 2.27 -0.40 -14.08
C VAL A 32 1.49 -1.13 -12.99
N GLY A 33 0.85 -2.23 -13.35
CA GLY A 33 -0.02 -3.06 -12.48
C GLY A 33 -1.06 -3.82 -13.32
N PRO A 34 -2.02 -4.55 -12.70
CA PRO A 34 -2.06 -4.87 -11.29
C PRO A 34 -0.95 -5.83 -10.86
N GLU A 35 -0.53 -5.70 -9.63
CA GLU A 35 0.49 -6.59 -9.07
C GLU A 35 -0.14 -7.77 -8.34
N PRO A 36 0.42 -9.00 -8.44
CA PRO A 36 -0.06 -10.10 -7.62
C PRO A 36 0.09 -9.77 -6.15
N HIS A 37 -0.95 -10.09 -5.39
CA HIS A 37 -1.01 -9.91 -3.95
C HIS A 37 -0.98 -11.27 -3.26
N GLY A 38 -0.27 -11.38 -2.15
CA GLY A 38 -0.21 -12.64 -1.42
C GLY A 38 0.83 -12.69 -0.31
N ALA A 39 0.74 -13.73 0.52
CA ALA A 39 1.56 -13.94 1.70
C ALA A 39 3.09 -14.17 1.45
N PRO A 40 3.58 -14.59 0.28
CA PRO A 40 5.01 -14.59 0.01
C PRO A 40 5.58 -13.17 0.11
N LEU A 41 6.74 -13.03 0.77
CA LEU A 41 7.38 -11.72 1.01
C LEU A 41 7.56 -10.91 -0.27
N ALA A 42 7.93 -11.57 -1.38
CA ALA A 42 8.09 -10.92 -2.69
C ALA A 42 6.82 -10.23 -3.20
N ASN A 43 5.65 -10.71 -2.75
CA ASN A 43 4.33 -10.18 -3.14
C ASN A 43 3.72 -9.25 -2.08
N SER A 44 4.45 -8.97 -1.01
CA SER A 44 3.97 -8.11 0.08
C SER A 44 4.41 -6.67 -0.10
N GLY A 45 3.71 -5.75 0.54
CA GLY A 45 4.07 -4.33 0.60
C GLY A 45 5.48 -4.08 1.14
N PHE A 46 6.01 -4.96 2.01
CA PHE A 46 7.40 -4.87 2.47
C PHE A 46 8.44 -4.84 1.33
N ARG A 47 8.14 -5.48 0.20
CA ARG A 47 9.01 -5.49 -0.99
C ARG A 47 8.49 -4.57 -2.09
N ARG A 48 7.17 -4.43 -2.21
CA ARG A 48 6.56 -3.69 -3.31
C ARG A 48 6.54 -2.18 -3.08
N ASP A 49 6.25 -1.74 -1.87
CA ASP A 49 6.13 -0.31 -1.59
C ASP A 49 7.44 0.46 -1.83
N PRO A 50 8.63 -0.06 -1.44
CA PRO A 50 9.89 0.54 -1.84
C PRO A 50 10.08 0.61 -3.37
N LEU A 51 9.72 -0.45 -4.11
CA LEU A 51 9.86 -0.48 -5.58
C LEU A 51 8.88 0.48 -6.27
N ILE A 52 7.67 0.65 -5.72
CA ILE A 52 6.71 1.64 -6.19
C ILE A 52 7.29 3.04 -6.01
N ALA A 53 7.82 3.33 -4.82
CA ALA A 53 8.48 4.62 -4.55
C ALA A 53 9.65 4.87 -5.49
N ASP A 54 10.51 3.88 -5.75
CA ASP A 54 11.65 4.00 -6.67
C ASP A 54 11.19 4.41 -8.08
N ARG A 55 10.13 3.78 -8.59
CA ARG A 55 9.59 4.09 -9.92
C ARG A 55 8.99 5.49 -9.99
N VAL A 56 8.27 5.89 -8.95
CA VAL A 56 7.65 7.22 -8.87
C VAL A 56 8.73 8.30 -8.79
N VAL A 57 9.75 8.08 -7.95
CA VAL A 57 10.88 9.01 -7.82
C VAL A 57 11.62 9.13 -9.15
N ALA A 58 11.97 8.02 -9.79
CA ALA A 58 12.66 8.03 -11.08
C ALA A 58 11.84 8.75 -12.17
N TRP A 59 10.51 8.57 -12.18
CA TRP A 59 9.64 9.28 -13.11
C TRP A 59 9.62 10.80 -12.86
N LEU A 60 9.60 11.21 -11.59
CA LEU A 60 9.65 12.62 -11.20
C LEU A 60 11.01 13.25 -11.61
N GLU A 61 12.10 12.58 -11.32
CA GLU A 61 13.46 13.02 -11.66
C GLU A 61 13.64 13.20 -13.19
N ASP A 62 13.20 12.20 -13.98
CA ASP A 62 13.19 12.31 -15.43
C ASP A 62 12.38 13.52 -15.90
N ARG A 63 11.18 13.66 -15.38
CA ARG A 63 10.30 14.76 -15.75
C ARG A 63 10.88 16.12 -15.41
N TYR A 64 11.48 16.28 -14.23
CA TYR A 64 12.11 17.54 -13.83
C TYR A 64 13.33 17.85 -14.67
N SER A 65 14.14 16.85 -15.00
CA SER A 65 15.29 16.98 -15.91
C SER A 65 14.84 17.44 -17.29
N ARG A 66 13.83 16.81 -17.87
CA ARG A 66 13.26 17.18 -19.17
C ARG A 66 12.62 18.57 -19.15
N ARG A 67 11.96 18.92 -18.05
CA ARG A 67 11.39 20.27 -17.86
C ARG A 67 12.49 21.33 -17.86
N ALA A 68 13.59 21.08 -17.16
CA ALA A 68 14.76 21.97 -17.13
C ALA A 68 15.42 22.11 -18.52
N ALA A 69 15.36 21.05 -19.34
CA ALA A 69 15.82 21.06 -20.72
C ALA A 69 14.84 21.73 -21.73
N GLY A 70 13.68 22.20 -21.26
CA GLY A 70 12.67 22.87 -22.10
C GLY A 70 11.77 21.95 -22.91
N ASP A 71 11.67 20.67 -22.55
CA ASP A 71 10.76 19.72 -23.19
C ASP A 71 9.30 20.16 -22.99
N ALA A 72 8.60 20.45 -24.08
CA ALA A 72 7.24 20.96 -24.08
C ALA A 72 6.25 19.99 -23.40
N ASN A 73 6.45 18.68 -23.50
CA ASN A 73 5.60 17.70 -22.84
C ASN A 73 5.83 17.66 -21.33
N ALA A 74 7.08 17.89 -20.90
CA ALA A 74 7.42 17.94 -19.48
C ALA A 74 6.98 19.24 -18.81
N LEU A 75 6.76 20.30 -19.58
CA LEU A 75 6.21 21.58 -19.08
C LEU A 75 4.71 21.52 -18.78
N ARG A 76 3.98 20.55 -19.34
CA ARG A 76 2.53 20.41 -19.09
C ARG A 76 2.26 20.05 -17.63
N PRO A 77 1.12 20.47 -17.04
CA PRO A 77 0.66 19.93 -15.76
C PRO A 77 0.51 18.42 -15.81
N PHE A 78 0.63 17.78 -14.67
CA PHE A 78 0.41 16.33 -14.55
C PHE A 78 -0.38 15.98 -13.29
N LEU A 79 -1.06 14.86 -13.36
CA LEU A 79 -1.58 14.11 -12.22
C LEU A 79 -0.77 12.82 -12.12
N LEU A 80 -0.18 12.58 -10.96
CA LEU A 80 0.55 11.35 -10.69
C LEU A 80 -0.11 10.62 -9.52
N VAL A 81 -0.41 9.34 -9.73
CA VAL A 81 -0.98 8.47 -8.68
C VAL A 81 0.06 7.43 -8.29
N ALA A 82 0.41 7.41 -7.01
CA ALA A 82 1.25 6.39 -6.40
C ALA A 82 0.40 5.56 -5.43
N SER A 83 0.09 4.32 -5.81
CA SER A 83 -0.70 3.40 -4.97
C SER A 83 0.23 2.43 -4.25
N PHE A 84 0.26 2.51 -2.93
CA PHE A 84 1.02 1.61 -2.06
C PHE A 84 0.15 0.47 -1.55
N VAL A 85 0.78 -0.65 -1.21
CA VAL A 85 0.09 -1.87 -0.76
C VAL A 85 -0.24 -1.81 0.72
N ASN A 86 0.75 -1.47 1.56
CA ASN A 86 0.54 -1.42 3.00
C ASN A 86 -0.34 -0.22 3.41
N PRO A 87 -1.20 -0.40 4.41
CA PRO A 87 -1.31 -1.50 5.36
C PRO A 87 -2.26 -2.65 4.94
N HIS A 88 -2.77 -2.70 3.71
CA HIS A 88 -3.72 -3.72 3.24
C HIS A 88 -3.24 -5.17 3.50
N ASP A 89 -1.94 -5.40 3.54
CA ASP A 89 -1.36 -6.72 3.81
C ASP A 89 -1.72 -7.31 5.19
N ILE A 90 -2.38 -6.54 6.06
CA ILE A 90 -2.93 -7.07 7.32
C ILE A 90 -3.91 -8.22 7.07
N VAL A 91 -4.58 -8.28 5.92
CA VAL A 91 -5.45 -9.39 5.52
C VAL A 91 -4.71 -10.73 5.44
N LEU A 92 -3.39 -10.69 5.30
CA LEU A 92 -2.51 -11.85 5.28
C LEU A 92 -2.12 -12.35 6.68
N PHE A 93 -2.56 -11.67 7.74
CA PHE A 93 -2.25 -12.01 9.12
C PHE A 93 -2.45 -13.49 9.47
N PRO A 94 -3.54 -14.17 9.07
CA PRO A 94 -3.71 -15.58 9.35
C PRO A 94 -2.64 -16.48 8.72
N ALA A 95 -2.17 -16.12 7.53
CA ALA A 95 -1.10 -16.86 6.85
C ALA A 95 0.25 -16.61 7.53
N TRP A 96 0.52 -15.39 7.95
CA TRP A 96 1.76 -15.00 8.61
C TRP A 96 1.85 -15.53 10.04
N VAL A 97 0.75 -15.62 10.77
CA VAL A 97 0.73 -16.28 12.09
C VAL A 97 1.12 -17.76 11.97
N ARG A 98 0.67 -18.45 10.90
CA ARG A 98 0.98 -19.87 10.69
C ARG A 98 2.40 -20.12 10.17
N ARG A 99 2.92 -19.23 9.33
CA ARG A 99 4.21 -19.40 8.62
C ARG A 99 5.37 -18.65 9.26
N GLY A 100 5.11 -17.86 10.28
CA GLY A 100 6.01 -16.84 10.79
C GLY A 100 5.83 -15.51 10.01
N ILE A 101 5.88 -14.42 10.75
CA ILE A 101 5.81 -13.07 10.16
C ILE A 101 7.15 -12.84 9.47
N PRO A 102 7.16 -12.48 8.17
CA PRO A 102 8.40 -12.36 7.39
C PRO A 102 9.25 -11.13 7.76
N ILE A 103 8.87 -10.42 8.82
CA ILE A 103 9.53 -9.21 9.27
C ILE A 103 10.55 -9.60 10.33
N LYS A 104 11.82 -9.37 10.04
CA LYS A 104 12.83 -9.33 11.09
C LYS A 104 12.54 -8.12 11.96
N ASN A 105 12.69 -8.27 13.27
CA ASN A 105 12.61 -7.15 14.19
C ASN A 105 13.56 -6.06 13.72
N GLN A 106 13.01 -4.91 13.42
CA GLN A 106 13.75 -3.67 13.19
C GLN A 106 13.39 -2.77 14.36
N PRO A 107 14.24 -2.66 15.38
CA PRO A 107 13.90 -1.97 16.64
C PRO A 107 13.39 -0.55 16.44
N GLU A 108 13.92 0.15 15.44
CA GLU A 108 13.52 1.51 15.09
C GLU A 108 12.10 1.60 14.49
N LEU A 109 11.57 0.48 14.02
CA LEU A 109 10.23 0.37 13.46
C LEU A 109 9.30 -0.49 14.32
N ASP A 110 9.81 -1.10 15.40
CA ASP A 110 8.98 -1.87 16.32
C ASP A 110 8.09 -0.89 17.11
N PRO A 111 6.77 -0.92 16.93
CA PRO A 111 5.88 -0.04 17.65
C PRO A 111 5.83 -0.44 19.13
N PRO A 112 5.50 0.49 20.03
CA PRO A 112 5.03 0.11 21.35
C PRO A 112 3.78 -0.76 21.21
N SER A 113 3.45 -1.54 22.24
CA SER A 113 2.20 -2.32 22.26
C SER A 113 0.99 -1.40 22.05
N ILE A 114 0.23 -1.65 20.97
CA ILE A 114 -0.89 -0.80 20.58
C ILE A 114 -2.14 -1.17 21.39
N PRO A 115 -2.73 -0.24 22.15
CA PRO A 115 -3.94 -0.52 22.92
C PRO A 115 -5.12 -0.87 22.01
N ALA A 116 -6.14 -1.49 22.57
CA ALA A 116 -7.41 -1.63 21.88
C ALA A 116 -7.99 -0.25 21.54
N SER A 117 -8.74 -0.17 20.43
CA SER A 117 -9.48 1.04 20.11
C SER A 117 -10.45 1.40 21.24
N PRO A 118 -10.68 2.67 21.53
CA PRO A 118 -11.75 3.09 22.47
C PRO A 118 -13.15 2.60 22.04
N THR A 119 -13.31 2.17 20.78
CA THR A 119 -14.55 1.67 20.22
C THR A 119 -14.55 0.14 20.02
N ASP A 120 -13.59 -0.58 20.59
CA ASP A 120 -13.43 -2.03 20.41
C ASP A 120 -14.67 -2.81 20.94
N ASP A 121 -15.29 -2.33 22.00
CA ASP A 121 -16.50 -2.87 22.63
C ASP A 121 -17.76 -2.00 22.41
N GLU A 122 -17.75 -1.16 21.36
CA GLU A 122 -18.85 -0.23 21.08
C GLU A 122 -20.18 -0.98 20.86
N ASP A 123 -21.24 -0.51 21.53
CA ASP A 123 -22.58 -1.01 21.32
C ASP A 123 -23.14 -0.59 19.95
N LEU A 124 -23.24 -1.54 19.04
CA LEU A 124 -23.77 -1.31 17.71
C LEU A 124 -25.29 -1.07 17.67
N ALA A 125 -26.04 -1.26 18.79
CA ALA A 125 -27.47 -0.97 18.84
C ALA A 125 -27.76 0.53 18.58
N THR A 126 -26.78 1.40 18.80
CA THR A 126 -26.87 2.83 18.51
C THR A 126 -26.54 3.19 17.05
N LYS A 127 -26.13 2.23 16.23
CA LYS A 127 -25.71 2.42 14.86
C LYS A 127 -26.81 2.00 13.86
N PRO A 128 -26.70 2.38 12.57
CA PRO A 128 -27.62 1.89 11.54
C PRO A 128 -27.69 0.36 11.51
N ALA A 129 -28.90 -0.19 11.34
CA ALA A 129 -29.14 -1.63 11.30
C ALA A 129 -28.27 -2.36 10.24
N ALA A 130 -27.94 -1.67 9.14
CA ALA A 130 -27.04 -2.20 8.12
C ALA A 130 -25.65 -2.53 8.67
N GLN A 131 -25.13 -1.76 9.61
CA GLN A 131 -23.81 -1.98 10.22
C GLN A 131 -23.84 -3.22 11.13
N VAL A 132 -24.91 -3.40 11.90
CA VAL A 132 -25.13 -4.60 12.70
C VAL A 132 -25.23 -5.84 11.83
N ALA A 133 -26.03 -5.76 10.76
CA ALA A 133 -26.18 -6.86 9.79
C ALA A 133 -24.86 -7.21 9.09
N TYR A 134 -24.09 -6.21 8.70
CA TYR A 134 -22.78 -6.41 8.08
C TYR A 134 -21.81 -7.12 9.02
N ARG A 135 -21.70 -6.69 10.27
CA ARG A 135 -20.85 -7.35 11.28
C ARG A 135 -21.19 -8.83 11.44
N ALA A 136 -22.48 -9.16 11.44
CA ALA A 136 -22.94 -10.54 11.57
C ALA A 136 -22.66 -11.39 10.31
N ALA A 137 -22.82 -10.79 9.13
CA ALA A 137 -22.67 -11.49 7.84
C ALA A 137 -21.21 -11.61 7.39
N TYR A 138 -20.36 -10.64 7.72
CA TYR A 138 -18.99 -10.54 7.20
C TYR A 138 -18.16 -11.82 7.41
N PRO A 139 -18.11 -12.47 8.59
CA PRO A 139 -17.33 -13.69 8.79
C PRO A 139 -17.74 -14.88 7.92
N THR A 140 -18.97 -14.87 7.40
CA THR A 140 -19.53 -15.96 6.60
C THR A 140 -19.64 -15.62 5.12
N GLY A 141 -19.83 -14.35 4.80
CA GLY A 141 -20.06 -13.87 3.44
C GLY A 141 -18.79 -13.65 2.62
N TYR A 142 -17.67 -13.41 3.30
CA TYR A 142 -16.38 -13.18 2.65
C TYR A 142 -15.37 -14.26 3.10
N GLY A 143 -14.95 -15.12 2.18
CA GLY A 143 -14.19 -16.33 2.48
C GLY A 143 -12.95 -16.18 3.38
N PRO A 144 -12.08 -15.15 3.19
CA PRO A 144 -10.94 -14.88 4.08
C PRO A 144 -11.34 -14.40 5.48
N ALA A 145 -12.48 -13.72 5.63
CA ALA A 145 -12.88 -13.03 6.86
C ALA A 145 -13.04 -13.97 8.06
N ALA A 146 -13.59 -15.16 7.86
CA ALA A 146 -13.70 -16.15 8.92
C ALA A 146 -12.33 -16.61 9.47
N ALA A 147 -11.30 -16.65 8.64
CA ALA A 147 -9.94 -16.98 9.07
C ALA A 147 -9.32 -15.80 9.82
N ILE A 148 -9.54 -14.57 9.35
CA ILE A 148 -9.08 -13.34 10.00
C ILE A 148 -9.72 -13.23 11.38
N ALA A 149 -11.05 -13.30 11.50
CA ALA A 149 -11.77 -13.20 12.77
C ALA A 149 -11.26 -14.23 13.79
N ARG A 150 -11.21 -15.51 13.44
CA ARG A 150 -10.69 -16.55 14.34
C ARG A 150 -9.25 -16.37 14.78
N THR A 151 -8.43 -15.79 13.92
CA THR A 151 -7.01 -15.55 14.22
C THR A 151 -6.88 -14.29 15.07
N TYR A 152 -7.69 -13.27 14.80
CA TYR A 152 -7.77 -12.04 15.56
C TYR A 152 -8.20 -12.32 17.01
N ASP A 153 -9.29 -13.05 17.24
CA ASP A 153 -9.80 -13.36 18.58
C ASP A 153 -8.72 -13.95 19.51
N LYS A 154 -7.78 -14.71 18.93
CA LYS A 154 -6.69 -15.34 19.67
C LYS A 154 -5.43 -14.47 19.79
N ASN A 155 -5.29 -13.46 18.96
CA ASN A 155 -4.05 -12.71 18.79
C ASN A 155 -4.29 -11.22 18.54
N ALA A 156 -5.35 -10.64 19.12
CA ALA A 156 -5.77 -9.26 18.86
C ALA A 156 -4.63 -8.24 19.05
N GLN A 157 -3.85 -8.39 20.15
CA GLN A 157 -2.70 -7.53 20.38
C GLN A 157 -1.68 -7.61 19.23
N LYS A 158 -1.32 -8.83 18.83
CA LYS A 158 -0.36 -9.06 17.74
C LYS A 158 -0.86 -8.55 16.40
N TYR A 159 -2.18 -8.60 16.17
CA TYR A 159 -2.80 -8.02 14.98
C TYR A 159 -2.65 -6.50 14.96
N ARG A 160 -2.98 -5.82 16.06
CA ARG A 160 -2.86 -4.36 16.17
C ARG A 160 -1.41 -3.90 16.03
N ASP A 161 -0.47 -4.59 16.69
CA ASP A 161 0.95 -4.28 16.60
C ASP A 161 1.45 -4.44 15.16
N LEU A 162 1.04 -5.52 14.47
CA LEU A 162 1.39 -5.73 13.06
C LEU A 162 0.76 -4.67 12.16
N TYR A 163 -0.52 -4.35 12.36
CA TYR A 163 -1.20 -3.33 11.56
C TYR A 163 -0.50 -1.97 11.65
N TYR A 164 -0.15 -1.57 12.86
CA TYR A 164 0.64 -0.37 13.09
C TYR A 164 2.01 -0.45 12.41
N ARG A 165 2.67 -1.62 12.49
CA ARG A 165 3.95 -1.86 11.83
C ARG A 165 3.86 -1.69 10.31
N LEU A 166 2.79 -2.16 9.68
CA LEU A 166 2.59 -2.00 8.23
C LEU A 166 2.46 -0.53 7.83
N HIS A 167 1.83 0.30 8.68
CA HIS A 167 1.81 1.76 8.48
C HIS A 167 3.21 2.37 8.57
N ALA A 168 3.98 1.99 9.56
CA ALA A 168 5.35 2.49 9.72
C ALA A 168 6.26 2.09 8.55
N GLU A 169 6.07 0.88 8.01
CA GLU A 169 6.84 0.39 6.85
C GLU A 169 6.54 1.20 5.57
N VAL A 170 5.30 1.56 5.33
CA VAL A 170 4.94 2.31 4.11
C VAL A 170 5.22 3.82 4.23
N ASP A 171 5.37 4.34 5.44
CA ASP A 171 5.61 5.76 5.67
C ASP A 171 6.93 6.22 5.01
N GLY A 172 7.98 5.41 5.11
CA GLY A 172 9.26 5.68 4.44
C GLY A 172 9.14 5.83 2.91
N PRO A 173 8.58 4.85 2.18
CA PRO A 173 8.26 4.96 0.76
C PRO A 173 7.42 6.20 0.40
N ILE A 174 6.39 6.50 1.18
CA ILE A 174 5.55 7.70 0.97
C ILE A 174 6.37 8.98 1.15
N ASP A 175 7.19 9.08 2.20
CA ASP A 175 8.03 10.25 2.44
C ASP A 175 9.08 10.47 1.34
N ARG A 176 9.64 9.40 0.78
CA ARG A 176 10.55 9.48 -0.36
C ARG A 176 9.88 10.12 -1.57
N VAL A 177 8.65 9.72 -1.89
CA VAL A 177 7.87 10.33 -2.98
C VAL A 177 7.57 11.79 -2.66
N ARG A 178 7.12 12.08 -1.45
CA ARG A 178 6.86 13.46 -1.00
C ARG A 178 8.09 14.34 -1.18
N ARG A 179 9.26 13.88 -0.71
CA ARG A 179 10.53 14.62 -0.86
C ARG A 179 10.88 14.84 -2.34
N ALA A 180 10.76 13.83 -3.18
CA ALA A 180 11.03 13.98 -4.61
C ALA A 180 10.14 15.07 -5.26
N VAL A 181 8.90 15.24 -4.82
CA VAL A 181 8.03 16.33 -5.26
C VAL A 181 8.51 17.67 -4.73
N THR A 182 8.79 17.79 -3.43
CA THR A 182 9.15 19.08 -2.81
C THR A 182 10.54 19.55 -3.22
N ASP A 183 11.51 18.64 -3.26
CA ASP A 183 12.92 18.98 -3.54
C ASP A 183 13.17 19.15 -5.07
N GLY A 184 12.30 18.57 -5.90
CA GLY A 184 12.36 18.71 -7.36
C GLY A 184 11.87 20.05 -7.91
N GLY A 185 11.59 21.03 -7.05
CA GLY A 185 11.21 22.38 -7.46
C GLY A 185 9.74 22.56 -7.88
N SER A 186 8.88 21.69 -7.41
CA SER A 186 7.42 21.82 -7.61
C SER A 186 6.77 22.62 -6.47
N GLU A 187 7.15 23.89 -6.32
CA GLU A 187 6.63 24.79 -5.27
C GLU A 187 5.09 24.93 -5.28
N HIS A 188 4.46 24.61 -6.42
CA HIS A 188 3.00 24.68 -6.58
C HIS A 188 2.32 23.31 -6.70
N ALA A 189 3.04 22.22 -6.38
CA ALA A 189 2.43 20.89 -6.39
C ALA A 189 1.45 20.72 -5.23
N VAL A 190 0.26 20.21 -5.54
CA VAL A 190 -0.70 19.76 -4.53
C VAL A 190 -0.45 18.28 -4.29
N ILE A 191 -0.15 17.92 -3.05
CA ILE A 191 0.01 16.52 -2.63
C ILE A 191 -1.23 16.12 -1.84
N VAL A 192 -1.93 15.10 -2.33
CA VAL A 192 -3.07 14.50 -1.62
C VAL A 192 -2.64 13.12 -1.12
N ARG A 193 -2.71 12.91 0.19
CA ARG A 193 -2.51 11.60 0.82
C ARG A 193 -3.87 11.12 1.33
N THR A 194 -4.28 9.96 0.87
CA THR A 194 -5.55 9.37 1.28
C THR A 194 -5.45 7.85 1.31
N SER A 195 -6.43 7.22 1.95
CA SER A 195 -6.70 5.79 1.87
C SER A 195 -8.00 5.58 1.11
N ASP A 196 -8.12 4.48 0.41
CA ASP A 196 -9.37 4.05 -0.25
C ASP A 196 -10.39 3.53 0.79
N HIS A 197 -9.90 2.89 1.86
CA HIS A 197 -10.68 2.45 3.02
C HIS A 197 -9.76 2.29 4.25
N GLY A 198 -10.33 1.96 5.39
CA GLY A 198 -9.65 1.49 6.60
C GLY A 198 -9.76 -0.01 6.78
N GLU A 199 -9.29 -0.49 7.96
CA GLU A 199 -9.43 -1.88 8.39
C GLU A 199 -10.23 -1.93 9.71
#